data_28aaa0e80b5c82d87895b34e2c504f92
#
_entry.id   28aaa0e80b5c82d87895b34e2c504f92
#
_cell.length_a   1.000
_cell.length_b   1.000
_cell.length_c   1.000
_cell.angle_alpha   90.00
_cell.angle_beta   90.00
_cell.angle_gamma   90.00
#
_symmetry.space_group_name_H-M   'P 1'
#
loop_
_entity.id
_entity.type
_entity.pdbx_description
1 polymer ?
#
loop_
_entity_poly.entity_id
_entity_poly.type
_entity_poly.pdbx_seq_one_letter_code
_entity_poly.pdbx_strand_id
1 'polypeptide(L)'
;MRIGIISDIHSDFIALEAALNRLKARGYDKLICLGDIVGYSYHYKNNLEGRSPDECIKLVEQYCDHVIAGNHDMYWSMRLPDYLKKIKCPDNWYKLNLKERMNISHDSIWLYDDEVDETILADNINFLSSLPETYIMDCSKLSVLFTHFLYPDLTGTSKFFPDTIEDFRPHLKYMKSNKCLFGITGHAHLQGYSVTSRDHFRYNFFGKIKLDNIPQVIIGPAITRGDSKNGFMIFDSESSELEVIQL
;
A
#
# COMPACT_ATOMS: atom_id res chain seq x y z
N MET A 1 -6.59 18.31 10.25
CA MET A 1 -7.31 17.05 9.94
C MET A 1 -6.37 15.89 10.22
N ARG A 2 -6.85 14.91 10.99
CA ARG A 2 -6.09 13.70 11.33
C ARG A 2 -6.50 12.56 10.42
N ILE A 3 -5.56 11.97 9.71
CA ILE A 3 -5.77 10.92 8.72
C ILE A 3 -5.14 9.63 9.25
N GLY A 4 -5.96 8.61 9.54
CA GLY A 4 -5.52 7.25 9.78
C GLY A 4 -5.14 6.59 8.45
N ILE A 5 -4.07 5.79 8.46
CA ILE A 5 -3.55 5.16 7.23
C ILE A 5 -3.15 3.73 7.58
N ILE A 6 -3.70 2.79 6.82
CA ILE A 6 -3.40 1.35 6.89
C ILE A 6 -2.97 0.85 5.52
N SER A 7 -2.15 -0.18 5.47
CA SER A 7 -1.62 -0.79 4.24
C SER A 7 -1.23 -2.24 4.44
N ASP A 8 -1.19 -3.00 3.37
CA ASP A 8 -0.59 -4.35 3.36
C ASP A 8 -1.23 -5.25 4.43
N ILE A 9 -2.52 -5.45 4.31
CA ILE A 9 -3.35 -6.23 5.24
C ILE A 9 -3.17 -7.73 4.99
N HIS A 10 -3.10 -8.12 3.70
CA HIS A 10 -2.85 -9.50 3.28
C HIS A 10 -3.76 -10.52 3.97
N SER A 11 -5.05 -10.27 3.95
CA SER A 11 -6.08 -11.12 4.56
C SER A 11 -5.95 -11.32 6.09
N ASP A 12 -5.06 -10.59 6.79
CA ASP A 12 -4.85 -10.71 8.23
C ASP A 12 -5.92 -9.97 9.02
N PHE A 13 -7.07 -10.62 9.18
CA PHE A 13 -8.23 -10.08 9.87
C PHE A 13 -7.91 -9.71 11.33
N ILE A 14 -7.14 -10.54 12.04
CA ILE A 14 -6.80 -10.29 13.45
C ILE A 14 -5.96 -9.01 13.59
N ALA A 15 -4.96 -8.83 12.73
CA ALA A 15 -4.12 -7.63 12.76
C ALA A 15 -4.91 -6.38 12.33
N LEU A 16 -5.78 -6.51 11.32
CA LEU A 16 -6.64 -5.41 10.87
C LEU A 16 -7.60 -4.97 11.96
N GLU A 17 -8.29 -5.91 12.62
CA GLU A 17 -9.21 -5.59 13.73
C GLU A 17 -8.47 -4.88 14.88
N ALA A 18 -7.29 -5.37 15.26
CA ALA A 18 -6.45 -4.73 16.27
C ALA A 18 -6.03 -3.30 15.87
N ALA A 19 -5.66 -3.08 14.61
CA ALA A 19 -5.31 -1.76 14.09
C ALA A 19 -6.50 -0.80 14.13
N LEU A 20 -7.67 -1.23 13.65
CA LEU A 20 -8.89 -0.41 13.64
C LEU A 20 -9.32 -0.02 15.05
N ASN A 21 -9.26 -0.93 16.01
CA ASN A 21 -9.57 -0.65 17.42
C ASN A 21 -8.61 0.39 18.01
N ARG A 22 -7.30 0.29 17.71
CA ARG A 22 -6.30 1.26 18.20
C ARG A 22 -6.41 2.60 17.49
N LEU A 23 -6.70 2.64 16.19
CA LEU A 23 -7.00 3.85 15.43
C LEU A 23 -8.21 4.58 16.04
N LYS A 24 -9.31 3.87 16.26
CA LYS A 24 -10.53 4.41 16.88
C LYS A 24 -10.25 5.04 18.25
N ALA A 25 -9.46 4.37 19.08
CA ALA A 25 -9.09 4.88 20.41
C ALA A 25 -8.24 6.16 20.35
N ARG A 26 -7.45 6.35 19.28
CA ARG A 26 -6.62 7.54 19.07
C ARG A 26 -7.34 8.70 18.39
N GLY A 27 -8.45 8.42 17.72
CA GLY A 27 -9.24 9.37 16.96
C GLY A 27 -8.59 9.78 15.64
N TYR A 28 -9.38 9.77 14.58
CA TYR A 28 -9.03 10.24 13.25
C TYR A 28 -10.29 10.83 12.58
N ASP A 29 -10.10 11.70 11.61
CA ASP A 29 -11.20 12.30 10.83
C ASP A 29 -11.50 11.51 9.57
N LYS A 30 -10.46 10.90 8.98
CA LYS A 30 -10.51 10.07 7.76
C LYS A 30 -9.61 8.86 7.90
N LEU A 31 -10.01 7.73 7.32
CA LEU A 31 -9.21 6.51 7.24
C LEU A 31 -8.96 6.13 5.78
N ILE A 32 -7.69 5.93 5.44
CA ILE A 32 -7.24 5.56 4.09
C ILE A 32 -6.61 4.17 4.15
N CYS A 33 -7.01 3.30 3.23
CA CYS A 33 -6.34 2.01 2.99
C CYS A 33 -5.50 2.12 1.70
N LEU A 34 -4.22 1.81 1.81
CA LEU A 34 -3.26 1.90 0.69
C LEU A 34 -3.18 0.63 -0.17
N GLY A 35 -4.08 -0.34 0.03
CA GLY A 35 -4.13 -1.56 -0.77
C GLY A 35 -3.44 -2.76 -0.13
N ASP A 36 -3.33 -3.82 -0.92
CA ASP A 36 -2.98 -5.18 -0.50
C ASP A 36 -3.85 -5.64 0.67
N ILE A 37 -5.17 -5.58 0.41
CA ILE A 37 -6.19 -6.01 1.37
C ILE A 37 -6.19 -7.52 1.48
N VAL A 38 -6.05 -8.20 0.34
CA VAL A 38 -6.10 -9.66 0.20
C VAL A 38 -4.77 -10.22 -0.29
N GLY A 39 -4.69 -11.53 -0.36
CA GLY A 39 -3.55 -12.25 -0.88
C GLY A 39 -2.36 -12.28 0.07
N TYR A 40 -1.72 -13.42 0.19
CA TYR A 40 -0.47 -13.58 0.94
C TYR A 40 0.30 -14.79 0.45
N SER A 41 1.62 -14.70 0.56
CA SER A 41 2.51 -15.79 0.17
C SER A 41 2.80 -16.77 1.33
N TYR A 42 3.38 -17.92 0.99
CA TYR A 42 3.83 -18.89 1.99
C TYR A 42 4.88 -18.36 2.98
N HIS A 43 5.46 -17.18 2.77
CA HIS A 43 6.33 -16.53 3.74
C HIS A 43 5.61 -16.25 5.06
N TYR A 44 4.28 -16.07 5.03
CA TYR A 44 3.45 -15.83 6.22
C TYR A 44 2.97 -17.11 6.90
N LYS A 45 3.52 -18.29 6.55
CA LYS A 45 3.08 -19.61 7.05
C LYS A 45 2.97 -19.73 8.57
N ASN A 46 3.72 -18.93 9.33
CA ASN A 46 3.66 -18.92 10.80
C ASN A 46 2.49 -18.08 11.34
N ASN A 47 1.75 -17.38 10.51
CA ASN A 47 0.65 -16.48 10.86
C ASN A 47 -0.58 -16.73 9.98
N LEU A 48 -0.96 -18.01 9.78
CA LEU A 48 -2.11 -18.39 8.95
C LEU A 48 -3.44 -18.24 9.70
N GLU A 49 -3.39 -18.33 11.03
CA GLU A 49 -4.60 -18.16 11.86
C GLU A 49 -5.17 -16.76 11.70
N GLY A 50 -6.47 -16.68 11.42
CA GLY A 50 -7.18 -15.41 11.25
C GLY A 50 -6.97 -14.76 9.89
N ARG A 51 -6.51 -15.51 8.87
CA ARG A 51 -6.55 -15.06 7.46
C ARG A 51 -7.97 -15.23 6.94
N SER A 52 -8.56 -14.12 6.49
CA SER A 52 -9.91 -14.09 5.94
C SER A 52 -10.04 -12.89 4.97
N PRO A 53 -9.94 -13.11 3.65
CA PRO A 53 -10.04 -12.03 2.67
C PRO A 53 -11.40 -11.32 2.74
N ASP A 54 -12.50 -12.07 2.82
CA ASP A 54 -13.83 -11.48 2.82
C ASP A 54 -14.12 -10.64 4.07
N GLU A 55 -13.66 -11.07 5.25
CA GLU A 55 -13.81 -10.26 6.46
C GLU A 55 -12.90 -9.02 6.43
N CYS A 56 -11.71 -9.10 5.85
CA CYS A 56 -10.84 -7.94 5.65
C CYS A 56 -11.48 -6.92 4.72
N ILE A 57 -12.01 -7.36 3.58
CA ILE A 57 -12.70 -6.47 2.62
C ILE A 57 -13.89 -5.80 3.29
N LYS A 58 -14.73 -6.55 4.01
CA LYS A 58 -15.88 -6.03 4.75
C LYS A 58 -15.50 -4.94 5.76
N LEU A 59 -14.42 -5.14 6.53
CA LEU A 59 -13.96 -4.12 7.47
C LEU A 59 -13.41 -2.89 6.74
N VAL A 60 -12.67 -3.07 5.66
CA VAL A 60 -12.15 -1.97 4.84
C VAL A 60 -13.29 -1.16 4.23
N GLU A 61 -14.30 -1.79 3.64
CA GLU A 61 -15.50 -1.11 3.12
C GLU A 61 -16.28 -0.36 4.21
N GLN A 62 -16.36 -0.95 5.40
CA GLN A 62 -17.12 -0.36 6.51
C GLN A 62 -16.43 0.86 7.14
N TYR A 63 -15.11 0.85 7.25
CA TYR A 63 -14.37 1.83 8.07
C TYR A 63 -13.51 2.80 7.27
N CYS A 64 -13.05 2.44 6.06
CA CYS A 64 -12.20 3.30 5.28
C CYS A 64 -13.00 4.28 4.41
N ASP A 65 -12.64 5.57 4.48
CA ASP A 65 -13.25 6.61 3.63
C ASP A 65 -12.75 6.50 2.18
N HIS A 66 -11.50 6.08 1.98
CA HIS A 66 -10.90 5.85 0.67
C HIS A 66 -10.00 4.62 0.70
N VAL A 67 -10.04 3.89 -0.40
CA VAL A 67 -9.29 2.66 -0.59
C VAL A 67 -8.64 2.70 -1.97
N ILE A 68 -7.38 2.36 -2.06
CA ILE A 68 -6.67 2.20 -3.33
C ILE A 68 -6.19 0.76 -3.48
N ALA A 69 -5.93 0.33 -4.70
CA ALA A 69 -5.49 -1.03 -4.98
C ALA A 69 -3.98 -1.20 -4.80
N GLY A 70 -3.57 -2.30 -4.18
CA GLY A 70 -2.21 -2.82 -4.23
C GLY A 70 -2.04 -3.91 -5.29
N ASN A 71 -0.85 -4.47 -5.38
CA ASN A 71 -0.53 -5.47 -6.42
C ASN A 71 -1.25 -6.81 -6.20
N HIS A 72 -1.48 -7.21 -4.95
CA HIS A 72 -2.25 -8.43 -4.66
C HIS A 72 -3.74 -8.24 -4.97
N ASP A 73 -4.32 -7.06 -4.69
CA ASP A 73 -5.71 -6.75 -5.05
C ASP A 73 -5.91 -6.80 -6.57
N MET A 74 -4.92 -6.29 -7.35
CA MET A 74 -4.92 -6.36 -8.80
C MET A 74 -4.83 -7.80 -9.31
N TYR A 75 -3.97 -8.63 -8.72
CA TYR A 75 -3.82 -10.03 -9.06
C TYR A 75 -5.12 -10.81 -8.80
N TRP A 76 -5.69 -10.72 -7.61
CA TRP A 76 -6.89 -11.44 -7.23
C TRP A 76 -8.15 -10.99 -7.99
N SER A 77 -8.23 -9.71 -8.36
CA SER A 77 -9.31 -9.19 -9.22
C SER A 77 -9.06 -9.40 -10.72
N MET A 78 -7.96 -10.02 -11.11
CA MET A 78 -7.54 -10.20 -12.52
C MET A 78 -7.48 -8.89 -13.31
N ARG A 79 -7.30 -7.75 -12.63
CA ARG A 79 -7.25 -6.44 -13.24
C ARG A 79 -5.81 -6.03 -13.55
N LEU A 80 -5.55 -5.71 -14.83
CA LEU A 80 -4.23 -5.29 -15.26
C LEU A 80 -3.93 -3.85 -14.78
N PRO A 81 -2.88 -3.64 -13.97
CA PRO A 81 -2.46 -2.30 -13.56
C PRO A 81 -2.05 -1.42 -14.74
N ASP A 82 -2.20 -0.11 -14.59
CA ASP A 82 -1.79 0.85 -15.62
C ASP A 82 -0.29 0.76 -15.96
N TYR A 83 0.55 0.38 -15.00
CA TYR A 83 1.96 0.13 -15.23
C TYR A 83 2.18 -1.02 -16.23
N LEU A 84 1.52 -2.16 -16.05
CA LEU A 84 1.63 -3.31 -16.95
C LEU A 84 1.11 -2.98 -18.35
N LYS A 85 0.05 -2.18 -18.47
CA LYS A 85 -0.44 -1.68 -19.77
C LYS A 85 0.62 -0.82 -20.47
N LYS A 86 1.30 0.07 -19.73
CA LYS A 86 2.37 0.94 -20.27
C LYS A 86 3.57 0.16 -20.79
N ILE A 87 3.95 -0.93 -20.13
CA ILE A 87 5.02 -1.82 -20.60
C ILE A 87 4.55 -2.91 -21.55
N LYS A 88 3.26 -2.80 -22.00
CA LYS A 88 2.65 -3.66 -23.03
C LYS A 88 2.53 -5.13 -22.63
N CYS A 89 2.30 -5.43 -21.36
CA CYS A 89 1.85 -6.76 -20.98
C CYS A 89 0.49 -7.06 -21.64
N PRO A 90 0.23 -8.30 -22.06
CA PRO A 90 -1.02 -8.67 -22.71
C PRO A 90 -2.20 -8.57 -21.74
N ASP A 91 -3.39 -8.23 -22.24
CA ASP A 91 -4.61 -8.05 -21.42
C ASP A 91 -5.00 -9.29 -20.61
N ASN A 92 -4.60 -10.48 -21.07
CA ASN A 92 -4.80 -11.74 -20.37
C ASN A 92 -3.63 -12.13 -19.45
N TRP A 93 -2.79 -11.20 -19.03
CA TRP A 93 -1.58 -11.42 -18.24
C TRP A 93 -1.77 -12.43 -17.10
N TYR A 94 -2.77 -12.21 -16.25
CA TYR A 94 -3.01 -13.08 -15.09
C TYR A 94 -3.59 -14.48 -15.45
N LYS A 95 -4.02 -14.69 -16.72
CA LYS A 95 -4.47 -16.00 -17.23
C LYS A 95 -3.36 -16.79 -17.91
N LEU A 96 -2.21 -16.17 -18.16
CA LEU A 96 -1.04 -16.85 -18.71
C LEU A 96 -0.44 -17.79 -17.65
N ASN A 97 0.15 -18.89 -18.10
CA ASN A 97 0.89 -19.75 -17.18
C ASN A 97 2.22 -19.08 -16.74
N LEU A 98 2.80 -19.61 -15.67
CA LEU A 98 4.01 -19.06 -15.05
C LEU A 98 5.17 -18.88 -16.05
N LYS A 99 5.39 -19.89 -16.93
CA LYS A 99 6.49 -19.83 -17.92
C LYS A 99 6.28 -18.71 -18.94
N GLU A 100 5.05 -18.52 -19.40
CA GLU A 100 4.71 -17.43 -20.32
C GLU A 100 4.92 -16.06 -19.66
N ARG A 101 4.43 -15.87 -18.43
CA ARG A 101 4.65 -14.64 -17.66
C ARG A 101 6.13 -14.37 -17.41
N MET A 102 6.91 -15.38 -17.04
CA MET A 102 8.35 -15.28 -16.84
C MET A 102 9.08 -14.86 -18.13
N ASN A 103 8.71 -15.45 -19.28
CA ASN A 103 9.30 -15.11 -20.57
C ASN A 103 9.00 -13.65 -20.99
N ILE A 104 7.80 -13.15 -20.72
CA ILE A 104 7.40 -11.79 -21.07
C ILE A 104 8.02 -10.77 -20.11
N SER A 105 8.03 -11.05 -18.81
CA SER A 105 8.49 -10.11 -17.79
C SER A 105 10.00 -10.12 -17.59
N HIS A 106 10.71 -11.11 -18.10
CA HIS A 106 12.13 -11.32 -17.79
C HIS A 106 12.41 -11.23 -16.29
N ASP A 107 11.53 -11.81 -15.48
CA ASP A 107 11.55 -11.81 -14.02
C ASP A 107 11.48 -10.42 -13.33
N SER A 108 11.07 -9.40 -14.03
CA SER A 108 10.97 -8.03 -13.49
C SER A 108 9.63 -7.73 -12.81
N ILE A 109 8.65 -8.64 -12.89
CA ILE A 109 7.28 -8.50 -12.37
C ILE A 109 6.98 -9.65 -11.42
N TRP A 110 6.23 -9.37 -10.34
CA TRP A 110 5.77 -10.40 -9.42
C TRP A 110 4.87 -11.40 -10.14
N LEU A 111 5.18 -12.69 -9.98
CA LEU A 111 4.48 -13.77 -10.67
C LEU A 111 3.41 -14.45 -9.82
N TYR A 112 3.43 -14.23 -8.49
CA TYR A 112 2.50 -14.79 -7.50
C TYR A 112 2.45 -16.32 -7.53
N ASP A 113 3.61 -16.95 -7.77
CA ASP A 113 3.76 -18.41 -7.84
C ASP A 113 3.83 -19.08 -6.46
N ASP A 114 4.06 -18.29 -5.42
CA ASP A 114 4.04 -18.67 -4.01
C ASP A 114 2.81 -18.15 -3.24
N GLU A 115 1.83 -17.60 -3.96
CA GLU A 115 0.58 -17.12 -3.38
C GLU A 115 -0.24 -18.28 -2.82
N VAL A 116 -0.79 -18.09 -1.63
CA VAL A 116 -1.70 -19.08 -1.05
C VAL A 116 -3.08 -18.93 -1.67
N ASP A 117 -3.66 -20.05 -2.12
CA ASP A 117 -5.00 -20.06 -2.68
C ASP A 117 -6.04 -19.61 -1.65
N GLU A 118 -6.72 -18.52 -1.92
CA GLU A 118 -7.83 -18.00 -1.14
C GLU A 118 -9.16 -18.18 -1.90
N THR A 119 -10.25 -18.30 -1.17
CA THR A 119 -11.59 -18.22 -1.74
C THR A 119 -12.17 -16.87 -1.41
N ILE A 120 -12.48 -16.06 -2.41
CA ILE A 120 -13.03 -14.70 -2.26
C ILE A 120 -14.39 -14.65 -2.94
N LEU A 121 -15.39 -14.10 -2.27
CA LEU A 121 -16.75 -13.93 -2.81
C LEU A 121 -16.74 -13.03 -4.05
N ALA A 122 -17.62 -13.33 -5.01
CA ALA A 122 -17.68 -12.60 -6.29
C ALA A 122 -17.91 -11.09 -6.12
N ASP A 123 -18.75 -10.67 -5.16
CA ASP A 123 -18.99 -9.27 -4.87
C ASP A 123 -17.72 -8.58 -4.34
N ASN A 124 -16.91 -9.29 -3.54
CA ASN A 124 -15.64 -8.79 -3.04
C ASN A 124 -14.58 -8.68 -4.15
N ILE A 125 -14.56 -9.62 -5.10
CA ILE A 125 -13.73 -9.48 -6.32
C ILE A 125 -14.16 -8.25 -7.13
N ASN A 126 -15.46 -7.98 -7.26
CA ASN A 126 -15.96 -6.78 -7.93
C ASN A 126 -15.52 -5.51 -7.21
N PHE A 127 -15.57 -5.50 -5.87
CA PHE A 127 -15.04 -4.38 -5.07
C PHE A 127 -13.56 -4.14 -5.35
N LEU A 128 -12.70 -5.17 -5.24
CA LEU A 128 -11.27 -5.06 -5.52
C LEU A 128 -11.00 -4.55 -6.93
N SER A 129 -11.74 -5.05 -7.93
CA SER A 129 -11.59 -4.62 -9.33
C SER A 129 -11.97 -3.16 -9.57
N SER A 130 -12.78 -2.56 -8.71
CA SER A 130 -13.23 -1.17 -8.80
C SER A 130 -12.27 -0.15 -8.16
N LEU A 131 -11.29 -0.61 -7.36
CA LEU A 131 -10.40 0.26 -6.59
C LEU A 131 -9.51 1.11 -7.51
N PRO A 132 -9.35 2.41 -7.25
CA PRO A 132 -8.38 3.25 -7.98
C PRO A 132 -6.93 2.89 -7.60
N GLU A 133 -5.98 3.19 -8.48
CA GLU A 133 -4.54 3.00 -8.18
C GLU A 133 -3.95 4.16 -7.37
N THR A 134 -4.64 5.29 -7.31
CA THR A 134 -4.19 6.49 -6.59
C THR A 134 -5.36 7.25 -6.00
N TYR A 135 -5.07 8.00 -4.93
CA TYR A 135 -5.98 8.98 -4.38
C TYR A 135 -5.24 10.25 -3.98
N ILE A 136 -5.79 11.41 -4.29
CA ILE A 136 -5.26 12.71 -3.84
C ILE A 136 -6.27 13.34 -2.89
N MET A 137 -5.80 13.69 -1.71
CA MET A 137 -6.61 14.39 -0.71
C MET A 137 -6.12 15.83 -0.58
N ASP A 138 -7.02 16.77 -0.83
CA ASP A 138 -6.78 18.18 -0.57
C ASP A 138 -7.09 18.49 0.89
N CYS A 139 -6.05 18.84 1.63
CA CYS A 139 -6.13 19.39 2.98
C CYS A 139 -6.01 20.93 2.87
N SER A 140 -6.53 21.65 3.85
CA SER A 140 -6.63 23.13 3.77
C SER A 140 -5.33 23.86 3.36
N LYS A 141 -4.16 23.29 3.68
CA LYS A 141 -2.84 23.91 3.45
C LYS A 141 -1.93 23.14 2.48
N LEU A 142 -2.28 21.91 2.17
CA LEU A 142 -1.45 21.02 1.36
C LEU A 142 -2.30 19.90 0.75
N SER A 143 -1.77 19.26 -0.29
CA SER A 143 -2.36 18.04 -0.85
C SER A 143 -1.44 16.85 -0.59
N VAL A 144 -2.06 15.69 -0.30
CA VAL A 144 -1.38 14.42 -0.05
C VAL A 144 -1.75 13.43 -1.16
N LEU A 145 -0.74 12.83 -1.75
CA LEU A 145 -0.88 11.73 -2.70
C LEU A 145 -0.81 10.39 -1.94
N PHE A 146 -1.80 9.54 -2.13
CA PHE A 146 -1.81 8.17 -1.63
C PHE A 146 -1.67 7.21 -2.82
N THR A 147 -0.69 6.32 -2.74
CA THR A 147 -0.43 5.24 -3.70
C THR A 147 0.00 4.00 -2.93
N HIS A 148 -0.17 2.82 -3.52
CA HIS A 148 0.36 1.63 -2.86
C HIS A 148 1.89 1.63 -2.90
N PHE A 149 2.48 1.96 -4.06
CA PHE A 149 3.93 2.06 -4.20
C PHE A 149 4.38 3.29 -5.01
N LEU A 150 5.58 3.26 -5.54
CA LEU A 150 6.26 4.39 -6.16
C LEU A 150 5.97 4.49 -7.67
N TYR A 151 5.76 5.72 -8.19
CA TYR A 151 5.69 5.95 -9.64
C TYR A 151 7.02 5.53 -10.31
N PRO A 152 6.98 4.84 -11.47
CA PRO A 152 5.81 4.68 -12.37
C PRO A 152 4.88 3.51 -12.04
N ASP A 153 5.23 2.62 -11.14
CA ASP A 153 4.45 1.45 -10.74
C ASP A 153 3.71 1.72 -9.42
N LEU A 154 2.59 2.42 -9.51
CA LEU A 154 1.86 2.90 -8.34
C LEU A 154 1.23 1.79 -7.51
N THR A 155 1.11 0.59 -8.07
CA THR A 155 0.56 -0.59 -7.39
C THR A 155 1.61 -1.57 -6.87
N GLY A 156 2.89 -1.39 -7.18
CA GLY A 156 3.96 -2.30 -6.73
C GLY A 156 3.99 -3.65 -7.44
N THR A 157 3.55 -3.71 -8.70
CA THR A 157 3.50 -4.95 -9.49
C THR A 157 4.89 -5.43 -9.94
N SER A 158 5.85 -4.52 -10.07
CA SER A 158 7.24 -4.86 -10.40
C SER A 158 8.06 -5.26 -9.18
N LYS A 159 9.12 -6.02 -9.40
CA LYS A 159 10.10 -6.39 -8.36
C LYS A 159 11.09 -5.26 -8.04
N PHE A 160 10.77 -4.04 -8.44
CA PHE A 160 11.60 -2.88 -8.16
C PHE A 160 11.45 -2.45 -6.70
N PHE A 161 12.59 -2.24 -6.03
CA PHE A 161 12.66 -1.52 -4.75
C PHE A 161 13.73 -0.45 -4.84
N PRO A 162 13.52 0.74 -4.26
CA PRO A 162 14.49 1.81 -4.32
C PRO A 162 15.71 1.51 -3.45
N ASP A 163 16.90 1.59 -4.02
CA ASP A 163 18.18 1.42 -3.33
C ASP A 163 18.85 2.76 -3.02
N THR A 164 18.51 3.79 -3.79
CA THR A 164 19.13 5.13 -3.70
C THR A 164 18.08 6.22 -3.67
N ILE A 165 18.46 7.43 -3.24
CA ILE A 165 17.58 8.62 -3.29
C ILE A 165 17.13 8.92 -4.74
N GLU A 166 17.97 8.64 -5.71
CA GLU A 166 17.67 8.87 -7.13
C GLU A 166 16.42 8.11 -7.59
N ASP A 167 16.19 6.92 -7.04
CA ASP A 167 15.07 6.05 -7.37
C ASP A 167 13.71 6.64 -6.95
N PHE A 168 13.71 7.59 -6.01
CA PHE A 168 12.52 8.33 -5.60
C PHE A 168 12.20 9.53 -6.49
N ARG A 169 13.14 10.00 -7.32
CA ARG A 169 12.94 11.18 -8.18
C ARG A 169 11.75 11.10 -9.12
N PRO A 170 11.45 9.96 -9.77
CA PRO A 170 10.26 9.83 -10.60
C PRO A 170 8.97 10.09 -9.80
N HIS A 171 8.88 9.55 -8.58
CA HIS A 171 7.71 9.73 -7.73
C HIS A 171 7.59 11.17 -7.20
N LEU A 172 8.69 11.78 -6.76
CA LEU A 172 8.72 13.20 -6.36
C LEU A 172 8.31 14.13 -7.51
N LYS A 173 8.72 13.82 -8.76
CA LYS A 173 8.28 14.54 -9.95
C LYS A 173 6.79 14.35 -10.22
N TYR A 174 6.28 13.14 -10.04
CA TYR A 174 4.85 12.82 -10.17
C TYR A 174 4.02 13.57 -9.12
N MET A 175 4.45 13.58 -7.87
CA MET A 175 3.82 14.40 -6.80
C MET A 175 3.79 15.88 -7.18
N LYS A 176 4.91 16.44 -7.67
CA LYS A 176 4.99 17.84 -8.10
C LYS A 176 4.01 18.16 -9.24
N SER A 177 3.88 17.29 -10.23
CA SER A 177 2.93 17.49 -11.34
C SER A 177 1.47 17.45 -10.88
N ASN A 178 1.19 16.74 -9.78
CA ASN A 178 -0.12 16.67 -9.12
C ASN A 178 -0.28 17.69 -7.96
N LYS A 179 0.70 18.60 -7.76
CA LYS A 179 0.70 19.63 -6.70
C LYS A 179 0.62 19.08 -5.28
N CYS A 180 1.07 17.84 -5.07
CA CYS A 180 1.11 17.20 -3.76
C CYS A 180 2.42 17.50 -3.04
N LEU A 181 2.32 17.87 -1.74
CA LEU A 181 3.48 18.10 -0.89
C LEU A 181 4.01 16.79 -0.31
N PHE A 182 3.11 15.90 0.09
CA PHE A 182 3.46 14.60 0.64
C PHE A 182 2.92 13.46 -0.23
N GLY A 183 3.71 12.40 -0.39
CA GLY A 183 3.28 11.11 -0.93
C GLY A 183 3.38 10.06 0.17
N ILE A 184 2.31 9.30 0.42
CA ILE A 184 2.28 8.25 1.44
C ILE A 184 1.99 6.93 0.76
N THR A 185 2.87 5.93 1.01
CA THR A 185 2.84 4.62 0.36
C THR A 185 3.04 3.47 1.36
N GLY A 186 2.75 2.25 0.94
CA GLY A 186 2.98 0.98 1.66
C GLY A 186 3.97 0.06 0.95
N HIS A 187 3.55 -1.17 0.64
CA HIS A 187 4.18 -2.21 -0.18
C HIS A 187 5.50 -2.78 0.36
N ALA A 188 6.39 -1.96 0.91
CA ALA A 188 7.74 -2.40 1.29
C ALA A 188 7.80 -3.11 2.66
N HIS A 189 6.69 -3.25 3.38
CA HIS A 189 6.58 -3.91 4.69
C HIS A 189 7.68 -3.48 5.68
N LEU A 190 7.95 -2.18 5.74
CA LEU A 190 9.01 -1.66 6.59
C LEU A 190 8.70 -1.91 8.07
N GLN A 191 9.72 -2.28 8.83
CA GLN A 191 9.66 -2.31 10.29
C GLN A 191 9.76 -0.88 10.86
N GLY A 192 8.71 -0.10 10.66
CA GLY A 192 8.67 1.33 10.90
C GLY A 192 8.33 2.10 9.64
N TYR A 193 9.11 3.13 9.30
CA TYR A 193 8.84 3.96 8.13
C TYR A 193 10.11 4.61 7.58
N SER A 194 10.05 5.01 6.30
CA SER A 194 11.06 5.88 5.71
C SER A 194 10.44 7.21 5.29
N VAL A 195 11.26 8.26 5.29
CA VAL A 195 10.93 9.59 4.76
C VAL A 195 12.03 10.01 3.80
N THR A 196 11.67 10.23 2.53
CA THR A 196 12.61 10.59 1.47
C THR A 196 12.21 11.93 0.86
N SER A 197 13.15 12.86 0.80
CA SER A 197 13.06 14.10 0.02
C SER A 197 14.06 14.04 -1.14
N ARG A 198 14.19 15.15 -1.87
CA ARG A 198 15.14 15.23 -2.99
C ARG A 198 16.57 14.87 -2.60
N ASP A 199 17.00 15.29 -1.40
CA ASP A 199 18.42 15.25 -1.00
C ASP A 199 18.65 14.47 0.31
N HIS A 200 17.59 13.96 0.93
CA HIS A 200 17.66 13.28 2.24
C HIS A 200 16.80 12.04 2.26
N PHE A 201 17.36 10.97 2.84
CA PHE A 201 16.66 9.74 3.20
C PHE A 201 16.82 9.49 4.69
N ARG A 202 15.71 9.15 5.35
CA ARG A 202 15.68 8.75 6.77
C ARG A 202 14.86 7.48 6.90
N TYR A 203 15.41 6.50 7.58
CA TYR A 203 14.66 5.33 8.05
C TYR A 203 14.51 5.43 9.56
N ASN A 204 13.31 5.19 10.05
CA ASN A 204 12.98 5.22 11.47
C ASN A 204 12.16 3.99 11.82
N PHE A 205 12.26 3.56 13.09
CA PHE A 205 11.35 2.54 13.59
C PHE A 205 9.95 3.14 13.79
N PHE A 206 9.34 2.98 14.94
CA PHE A 206 8.04 3.56 15.27
C PHE A 206 8.21 4.86 16.06
N GLY A 207 7.22 5.73 16.08
CA GLY A 207 7.25 6.99 16.80
C GLY A 207 6.69 8.16 16.01
N LYS A 208 7.01 9.37 16.44
CA LYS A 208 6.52 10.62 15.85
C LYS A 208 7.62 11.38 15.14
N ILE A 209 7.27 11.99 14.03
CA ILE A 209 8.13 12.92 13.30
C ILE A 209 7.29 14.09 12.78
N LYS A 210 7.88 15.28 12.81
CA LYS A 210 7.36 16.42 12.06
C LYS A 210 7.99 16.42 10.69
N LEU A 211 7.16 16.44 9.66
CA LEU A 211 7.59 16.52 8.27
C LEU A 211 7.97 17.96 7.93
N ASP A 212 8.97 18.11 7.07
CA ASP A 212 9.40 19.40 6.59
C ASP A 212 8.41 19.94 5.53
N ASN A 213 8.34 21.26 5.37
CA ASN A 213 7.49 21.89 4.33
C ASN A 213 8.16 21.85 2.94
N ILE A 214 8.57 20.65 2.53
CA ILE A 214 9.15 20.33 1.22
C ILE A 214 8.53 19.02 0.72
N PRO A 215 8.57 18.72 -0.58
CA PRO A 215 8.08 17.43 -1.09
C PRO A 215 8.80 16.25 -0.45
N GLN A 216 8.02 15.34 0.15
CA GLN A 216 8.52 14.14 0.83
C GLN A 216 7.65 12.92 0.49
N VAL A 217 8.33 11.79 0.29
CA VAL A 217 7.70 10.47 0.15
C VAL A 217 7.87 9.72 1.45
N ILE A 218 6.78 9.18 1.95
CA ILE A 218 6.72 8.35 3.15
C ILE A 218 6.35 6.94 2.73
N ILE A 219 7.16 5.95 3.13
CA ILE A 219 6.80 4.52 3.03
C ILE A 219 6.50 4.03 4.44
N GLY A 220 5.30 3.51 4.66
CA GLY A 220 4.83 3.06 5.96
C GLY A 220 4.97 1.56 6.22
N PRO A 221 4.59 1.10 7.43
CA PRO A 221 4.59 -0.30 7.80
C PRO A 221 3.37 -1.03 7.25
N ALA A 222 3.47 -2.36 7.16
CA ALA A 222 2.36 -3.25 6.88
C ALA A 222 1.48 -3.47 8.13
N ILE A 223 0.21 -3.79 7.91
CA ILE A 223 -0.71 -4.27 8.95
C ILE A 223 -0.48 -5.76 9.24
N THR A 224 -0.21 -6.54 8.20
CA THR A 224 -0.09 -8.00 8.32
C THR A 224 0.99 -8.41 9.33
N ARG A 225 0.72 -9.46 10.08
CA ARG A 225 1.71 -10.13 10.94
C ARG A 225 2.66 -10.96 10.09
N GLY A 226 3.94 -10.85 10.36
CA GLY A 226 5.02 -11.55 9.68
C GLY A 226 6.28 -11.55 10.52
N ASP A 227 7.44 -11.68 9.87
CA ASP A 227 8.73 -11.63 10.56
C ASP A 227 9.12 -10.22 11.00
N SER A 228 8.59 -9.20 10.33
CA SER A 228 8.77 -7.79 10.69
C SER A 228 7.71 -7.31 11.67
N LYS A 229 8.07 -6.33 12.50
CA LYS A 229 7.09 -5.62 13.32
C LYS A 229 6.15 -4.85 12.41
N ASN A 230 4.86 -5.01 12.66
CA ASN A 230 3.77 -4.40 11.91
C ASN A 230 3.22 -3.14 12.59
N GLY A 231 2.40 -2.36 11.88
CA GLY A 231 1.86 -1.13 12.41
C GLY A 231 0.97 -0.36 11.45
N PHE A 232 0.62 0.86 11.85
CA PHE A 232 -0.18 1.79 11.07
C PHE A 232 0.28 3.24 11.30
N MET A 233 -0.29 4.19 10.54
CA MET A 233 0.11 5.59 10.60
C MET A 233 -1.08 6.49 10.95
N ILE A 234 -0.80 7.63 11.59
CA ILE A 234 -1.71 8.77 11.71
C ILE A 234 -0.95 10.02 11.26
N PHE A 235 -1.47 10.69 10.25
CA PHE A 235 -0.92 11.95 9.74
C PHE A 235 -1.84 13.12 10.11
N ASP A 236 -1.29 14.14 10.75
CA ASP A 236 -1.99 15.39 11.02
C ASP A 236 -1.60 16.44 9.99
N SER A 237 -2.54 16.80 9.11
CA SER A 237 -2.31 17.75 8.01
C SER A 237 -2.15 19.20 8.48
N GLU A 238 -2.60 19.56 9.68
CA GLU A 238 -2.46 20.92 10.22
C GLU A 238 -1.07 21.18 10.79
N SER A 239 -0.54 20.19 11.50
CA SER A 239 0.79 20.26 12.10
C SER A 239 1.90 19.69 11.24
N SER A 240 1.56 18.93 10.17
CA SER A 240 2.47 18.08 9.39
C SER A 240 3.20 17.05 10.27
N GLU A 241 2.54 16.56 11.33
CA GLU A 241 3.08 15.52 12.19
C GLU A 241 2.61 14.14 11.69
N LEU A 242 3.55 13.23 11.54
CA LEU A 242 3.30 11.82 11.29
C LEU A 242 3.60 11.01 12.56
N GLU A 243 2.64 10.23 13.02
CA GLU A 243 2.80 9.23 14.07
C GLU A 243 2.72 7.84 13.46
N VAL A 244 3.76 7.03 13.62
CA VAL A 244 3.81 5.64 13.17
C VAL A 244 3.80 4.72 14.38
N ILE A 245 2.80 3.84 14.45
CA ILE A 245 2.43 3.12 15.65
C ILE A 245 2.59 1.63 15.40
N GLN A 246 3.40 0.98 16.23
CA GLN A 246 3.53 -0.47 16.23
C GLN A 246 2.26 -1.13 16.78
N LEU A 247 1.79 -2.21 16.14
CA LEU A 247 0.70 -3.09 16.62
C LEU A 247 1.17 -4.08 17.69
#